data_9854b6cab5b58ba61b086c55c334c724
#
_entry.id   9854b6cab5b58ba61b086c55c334c724
#
_cell.length_a   1.000
_cell.length_b   1.000
_cell.length_c   1.000
_cell.angle_alpha   90.00
_cell.angle_beta   90.00
_cell.angle_gamma   90.00
#
_symmetry.space_group_name_H-M   'P 1'
#
loop_
_entity.id
_entity.type
_entity.pdbx_description
1 polymer ?
#
loop_
_entity_poly.entity_id
_entity_poly.type
_entity_poly.pdbx_seq_one_letter_code
_entity_poly.pdbx_strand_id
1 'polypeptide(L)'
;MTDSSNATGPRRSLRVIAASDAPILVQRDGVAVPLRIDRAAVVALASEQAAHAGDESLFRFYLMLERVRGTHDATVLQAFLRAQGATRAGHSQDTYLASVGLFGLRRASADESSEGLLYYLDVTSHAALLQSAIALADAHLRVSIRPRQALPGGVAIDIGRICICVEHIGA
;
A
#
# COMPACT_ATOMS: atom_id res chain seq x y z
N MET A 1 32.49 -33.58 -4.07
CA MET A 1 32.68 -32.12 -4.25
C MET A 1 31.51 -31.64 -5.11
N THR A 2 30.45 -31.25 -4.48
CA THR A 2 29.27 -30.68 -5.15
C THR A 2 29.16 -29.23 -4.74
N ASP A 3 29.51 -28.38 -5.70
CA ASP A 3 29.48 -26.93 -5.57
C ASP A 3 28.02 -26.48 -5.67
N SER A 4 27.44 -26.13 -4.52
CA SER A 4 26.11 -25.56 -4.45
C SER A 4 26.22 -24.08 -4.75
N SER A 5 26.20 -23.71 -6.03
CA SER A 5 26.08 -22.32 -6.47
C SER A 5 24.74 -21.78 -5.97
N ASN A 6 24.80 -21.07 -4.87
CA ASN A 6 23.69 -20.31 -4.32
C ASN A 6 23.44 -19.11 -5.25
N ALA A 7 22.50 -19.25 -6.17
CA ALA A 7 22.05 -18.17 -7.06
C ALA A 7 21.36 -17.11 -6.19
N THR A 8 22.15 -16.17 -5.69
CA THR A 8 21.65 -14.94 -5.09
C THR A 8 21.10 -14.08 -6.21
N GLY A 9 19.83 -14.28 -6.56
CA GLY A 9 19.10 -13.37 -7.43
C GLY A 9 19.12 -11.95 -6.80
N PRO A 10 19.00 -10.88 -7.59
CA PRO A 10 19.02 -9.52 -7.07
C PRO A 10 17.95 -9.38 -5.98
N ARG A 11 18.39 -9.07 -4.76
CA ARG A 11 17.47 -8.81 -3.65
C ARG A 11 16.71 -7.54 -3.99
N ARG A 12 15.44 -7.70 -4.35
CA ARG A 12 14.54 -6.56 -4.51
C ARG A 12 14.50 -5.81 -3.18
N SER A 13 15.02 -4.60 -3.19
CA SER A 13 15.02 -3.74 -2.01
C SER A 13 13.78 -2.87 -2.02
N LEU A 14 12.74 -3.29 -1.31
CA LEU A 14 11.55 -2.49 -1.07
C LEU A 14 11.83 -1.52 0.08
N ARG A 15 11.70 -0.22 -0.19
CA ARG A 15 11.78 0.84 0.82
C ARG A 15 10.40 1.33 1.17
N VAL A 16 10.03 1.28 2.42
CA VAL A 16 8.78 1.87 2.94
C VAL A 16 8.94 3.39 3.03
N ILE A 17 8.04 4.13 2.41
CA ILE A 17 8.03 5.60 2.43
C ILE A 17 6.87 6.18 3.22
N ALA A 18 5.80 5.41 3.43
CA ALA A 18 4.71 5.75 4.34
C ALA A 18 4.05 4.47 4.87
N ALA A 19 3.59 4.47 6.11
CA ALA A 19 2.95 3.31 6.73
C ALA A 19 1.91 3.68 7.78
N SER A 20 0.91 2.81 8.00
CA SER A 20 -0.01 2.91 9.12
C SER A 20 0.68 2.56 10.44
N ASP A 21 0.34 3.29 11.51
CA ASP A 21 0.91 3.06 12.84
C ASP A 21 0.17 1.97 13.63
N ALA A 22 -1.03 1.59 13.21
CA ALA A 22 -1.86 0.59 13.89
C ALA A 22 -2.55 -0.34 12.89
N PRO A 23 -3.00 -1.53 13.33
CA PRO A 23 -3.88 -2.40 12.55
C PRO A 23 -5.19 -1.69 12.17
N ILE A 24 -5.74 -2.08 11.04
CA ILE A 24 -6.91 -1.46 10.42
C ILE A 24 -8.04 -2.48 10.32
N LEU A 25 -9.22 -2.10 10.75
CA LEU A 25 -10.45 -2.87 10.59
C LEU A 25 -11.30 -2.25 9.47
N VAL A 26 -11.42 -2.97 8.36
CA VAL A 26 -12.30 -2.58 7.26
C VAL A 26 -13.68 -3.18 7.51
N GLN A 27 -14.65 -2.32 7.72
CA GLN A 27 -16.05 -2.68 7.91
C GLN A 27 -16.87 -2.27 6.68
N ARG A 28 -18.18 -2.35 6.79
CA ARG A 28 -19.21 -2.21 5.76
C ARG A 28 -18.87 -1.21 4.63
N ASP A 29 -18.52 0.01 4.98
CA ASP A 29 -18.35 1.12 4.01
C ASP A 29 -16.87 1.50 3.78
N GLY A 30 -15.97 0.74 4.42
CA GLY A 30 -14.53 1.00 4.35
C GLY A 30 -14.01 1.89 5.48
N VAL A 31 -12.76 2.32 5.34
CA VAL A 31 -12.04 3.09 6.35
C VAL A 31 -11.05 4.05 5.70
N ALA A 32 -10.86 5.21 6.29
CA ALA A 32 -9.79 6.15 5.94
C ALA A 32 -8.62 5.97 6.91
N VAL A 33 -7.43 5.73 6.38
CA VAL A 33 -6.24 5.36 7.13
C VAL A 33 -5.16 6.45 6.95
N PRO A 34 -4.68 7.06 8.04
CA PRO A 34 -3.50 7.89 7.98
C PRO A 34 -2.25 7.01 7.87
N LEU A 35 -1.40 7.27 6.89
CA LEU A 35 -0.09 6.66 6.75
C LEU A 35 0.96 7.68 7.15
N ARG A 36 1.73 7.40 8.18
CA ARG A 36 2.84 8.25 8.62
C ARG A 36 3.96 8.20 7.60
N ILE A 37 4.42 9.37 7.16
CA ILE A 37 5.46 9.52 6.14
C ILE A 37 6.83 9.37 6.81
N ASP A 38 7.68 8.50 6.26
CA ASP A 38 9.10 8.43 6.59
C ASP A 38 9.87 9.48 5.76
N ARG A 39 10.12 10.63 6.37
CA ARG A 39 10.80 11.74 5.70
C ARG A 39 12.23 11.39 5.27
N ALA A 40 12.94 10.58 6.05
CA ALA A 40 14.30 10.15 5.69
C ALA A 40 14.28 9.26 4.44
N ALA A 41 13.35 8.32 4.37
CA ALA A 41 13.16 7.47 3.20
C ALA A 41 12.75 8.28 1.94
N VAL A 42 11.89 9.29 2.10
CA VAL A 42 11.47 10.18 0.99
C VAL A 42 12.63 11.02 0.47
N VAL A 43 13.46 11.59 1.36
CA VAL A 43 14.64 12.36 0.97
C VAL A 43 15.66 11.47 0.24
N ALA A 44 15.90 10.27 0.74
CA ALA A 44 16.78 9.30 0.08
C ALA A 44 16.27 8.93 -1.32
N LEU A 45 14.96 8.68 -1.47
CA LEU A 45 14.34 8.40 -2.76
C LEU A 45 14.53 9.57 -3.74
N ALA A 46 14.27 10.81 -3.31
CA ALA A 46 14.44 11.99 -4.14
C ALA A 46 15.90 12.15 -4.61
N SER A 47 16.87 11.86 -3.74
CA SER A 47 18.30 11.92 -4.08
C SER A 47 18.67 10.84 -5.11
N GLU A 48 18.15 9.62 -4.97
CA GLU A 48 18.35 8.53 -5.92
C GLU A 48 17.74 8.85 -7.29
N GLN A 49 16.52 9.38 -7.32
CA GLN A 49 15.86 9.79 -8.56
C GLN A 49 16.65 10.89 -9.28
N ALA A 50 17.17 11.87 -8.54
CA ALA A 50 18.02 12.92 -9.09
C ALA A 50 19.34 12.37 -9.66
N ALA A 51 19.95 11.40 -9.00
CA ALA A 51 21.19 10.75 -9.47
C ALA A 51 21.00 9.97 -10.79
N HIS A 52 19.78 9.49 -11.06
CA HIS A 52 19.44 8.78 -12.29
C HIS A 52 18.84 9.69 -13.39
N ALA A 53 19.08 11.00 -13.31
CA ALA A 53 18.63 12.01 -14.28
C ALA A 53 17.11 12.00 -14.56
N GLY A 54 16.32 11.57 -13.55
CA GLY A 54 14.87 11.55 -13.67
C GLY A 54 14.32 10.37 -14.49
N ASP A 55 15.11 9.30 -14.69
CA ASP A 55 14.56 8.08 -15.28
C ASP A 55 13.58 7.41 -14.31
N GLU A 56 12.32 7.80 -14.40
CA GLU A 56 11.23 7.29 -13.55
C GLU A 56 10.97 5.79 -13.77
N SER A 57 11.40 5.22 -14.90
CA SER A 57 11.22 3.81 -15.21
C SER A 57 11.97 2.87 -14.27
N LEU A 58 12.98 3.39 -13.57
CA LEU A 58 13.78 2.66 -12.58
C LEU A 58 13.09 2.49 -11.22
N PHE A 59 11.95 3.15 -11.00
CA PHE A 59 11.27 3.12 -9.72
C PHE A 59 9.83 2.60 -9.86
N ARG A 60 9.48 1.61 -9.04
CA ARG A 60 8.12 1.10 -8.94
C ARG A 60 7.54 1.39 -7.58
N PHE A 61 6.27 1.79 -7.58
CA PHE A 61 5.52 2.11 -6.37
C PHE A 61 4.48 1.04 -6.11
N TYR A 62 4.42 0.59 -4.86
CA TYR A 62 3.48 -0.41 -4.41
C TYR A 62 2.70 0.07 -3.20
N LEU A 63 1.39 -0.17 -3.20
CA LEU A 63 0.59 -0.17 -1.99
C LEU A 63 0.55 -1.60 -1.46
N MET A 64 1.08 -1.82 -0.28
CA MET A 64 1.13 -3.14 0.36
C MET A 64 0.07 -3.22 1.46
N LEU A 65 -0.64 -4.34 1.47
CA LEU A 65 -1.55 -4.72 2.56
C LEU A 65 -0.97 -5.96 3.22
N GLU A 66 -0.49 -5.82 4.45
CA GLU A 66 0.19 -6.88 5.19
C GLU A 66 -0.74 -7.50 6.22
N ARG A 67 -0.61 -8.82 6.41
CA ARG A 67 -1.35 -9.59 7.41
C ARG A 67 -2.86 -9.41 7.27
N VAL A 68 -3.35 -9.52 6.03
CA VAL A 68 -4.78 -9.41 5.75
C VAL A 68 -5.48 -10.68 6.20
N ARG A 69 -6.51 -10.52 7.04
CA ARG A 69 -7.31 -11.60 7.61
C ARG A 69 -8.80 -11.27 7.51
N GLY A 70 -9.63 -12.29 7.52
CA GLY A 70 -11.08 -12.12 7.51
C GLY A 70 -11.81 -13.44 7.30
N THR A 71 -13.09 -13.42 7.56
CA THR A 71 -13.96 -14.61 7.47
C THR A 71 -14.75 -14.67 6.17
N HIS A 72 -14.63 -13.67 5.31
CA HIS A 72 -15.41 -13.56 4.07
C HIS A 72 -14.50 -13.63 2.84
N ASP A 73 -14.76 -14.62 2.00
CA ASP A 73 -14.10 -14.76 0.70
C ASP A 73 -14.81 -13.93 -0.39
N ALA A 74 -14.12 -13.75 -1.51
CA ALA A 74 -14.66 -13.13 -2.73
C ALA A 74 -15.03 -11.64 -2.60
N THR A 75 -14.37 -10.92 -1.69
CA THR A 75 -14.48 -9.46 -1.60
C THR A 75 -13.38 -8.81 -2.43
N VAL A 76 -13.71 -7.70 -3.08
CA VAL A 76 -12.73 -6.83 -3.73
C VAL A 76 -12.57 -5.58 -2.89
N LEU A 77 -11.36 -5.29 -2.44
CA LEU A 77 -11.00 -4.02 -1.82
C LEU A 77 -10.47 -3.05 -2.88
N GLN A 78 -10.87 -1.80 -2.75
CA GLN A 78 -10.41 -0.69 -3.57
C GLN A 78 -9.66 0.30 -2.68
N ALA A 79 -8.52 0.76 -3.15
CA ALA A 79 -7.71 1.77 -2.49
C ALA A 79 -7.82 3.11 -3.21
N PHE A 80 -7.94 4.19 -2.45
CA PHE A 80 -8.03 5.55 -2.94
C PHE A 80 -7.06 6.44 -2.18
N LEU A 81 -6.39 7.33 -2.90
CA LEU A 81 -5.64 8.43 -2.30
C LEU A 81 -6.60 9.59 -2.02
N ARG A 82 -6.62 10.04 -0.78
CA ARG A 82 -7.41 11.19 -0.39
C ARG A 82 -6.62 12.48 -0.60
N ALA A 83 -7.11 13.36 -1.45
CA ALA A 83 -6.47 14.65 -1.66
C ALA A 83 -6.43 15.46 -0.35
N GLN A 84 -5.26 15.97 0.00
CA GLN A 84 -5.11 16.96 1.06
C GLN A 84 -5.25 18.35 0.42
N GLY A 85 -6.29 19.05 0.81
CA GLY A 85 -6.53 20.42 0.35
C GLY A 85 -8.03 20.73 0.40
N ALA A 86 -8.37 21.82 1.07
CA ALA A 86 -9.73 22.32 1.09
C ALA A 86 -10.10 22.75 -0.33
N THR A 87 -10.78 21.90 -1.07
CA THR A 87 -11.57 22.41 -2.18
C THR A 87 -12.74 23.18 -1.58
N ARG A 88 -12.92 24.40 -2.02
CA ARG A 88 -14.00 25.34 -1.63
C ARG A 88 -15.43 24.79 -1.75
N ALA A 89 -15.61 23.53 -2.06
CA ALA A 89 -16.88 22.89 -2.32
C ALA A 89 -17.13 21.59 -1.52
N GLY A 90 -16.40 21.29 -0.45
CA GLY A 90 -16.75 20.20 0.47
C GLY A 90 -16.61 18.77 -0.09
N HIS A 91 -16.18 18.58 -1.31
CA HIS A 91 -15.96 17.28 -1.91
C HIS A 91 -14.45 17.01 -1.99
N SER A 92 -13.95 16.21 -1.06
CA SER A 92 -12.62 15.61 -1.21
C SER A 92 -12.68 14.61 -2.36
N GLN A 93 -12.07 14.92 -3.49
CA GLN A 93 -11.93 13.97 -4.59
C GLN A 93 -10.90 12.91 -4.17
N ASP A 94 -11.40 11.72 -3.82
CA ASP A 94 -10.55 10.56 -3.63
C ASP A 94 -10.14 10.03 -5.01
N THR A 95 -8.84 9.90 -5.25
CA THR A 95 -8.32 9.33 -6.50
C THR A 95 -8.15 7.83 -6.33
N TYR A 96 -8.78 7.06 -7.21
CA TYR A 96 -8.61 5.61 -7.26
C TYR A 96 -7.14 5.26 -7.54
N LEU A 97 -6.58 4.34 -6.76
CA LEU A 97 -5.21 3.84 -6.93
C LEU A 97 -5.19 2.43 -7.52
N ALA A 98 -5.85 1.50 -6.87
CA ALA A 98 -5.83 0.09 -7.24
C ALA A 98 -6.96 -0.70 -6.58
N SER A 99 -7.12 -1.96 -7.00
CA SER A 99 -8.03 -2.91 -6.34
C SER A 99 -7.39 -4.28 -6.21
N VAL A 100 -7.83 -5.04 -5.22
CA VAL A 100 -7.39 -6.41 -4.96
C VAL A 100 -8.56 -7.30 -4.61
N GLY A 101 -8.61 -8.49 -5.23
CA GLY A 101 -9.55 -9.54 -4.87
C GLY A 101 -9.01 -10.38 -3.72
N LEU A 102 -9.78 -10.51 -2.66
CA LEU A 102 -9.40 -11.26 -1.45
C LEU A 102 -9.86 -12.72 -1.56
N PHE A 103 -9.24 -13.48 -2.47
CA PHE A 103 -9.56 -14.90 -2.62
C PHE A 103 -8.81 -15.73 -1.60
N GLY A 104 -9.47 -16.73 -1.00
CA GLY A 104 -8.87 -17.63 -0.02
C GLY A 104 -8.60 -17.00 1.35
N LEU A 105 -9.15 -15.84 1.63
CA LEU A 105 -8.93 -15.11 2.87
C LEU A 105 -9.38 -15.92 4.10
N ARG A 106 -10.56 -16.54 4.03
CA ARG A 106 -11.10 -17.39 5.09
C ARG A 106 -10.16 -18.54 5.41
N ARG A 107 -9.62 -19.22 4.39
CA ARG A 107 -8.69 -20.33 4.58
C ARG A 107 -7.38 -19.87 5.21
N ALA A 108 -6.83 -18.75 4.74
CA ALA A 108 -5.61 -18.17 5.29
C ALA A 108 -5.79 -17.60 6.71
N SER A 109 -7.04 -17.36 7.14
CA SER A 109 -7.36 -16.84 8.46
C SER A 109 -7.84 -17.90 9.45
N ALA A 110 -7.99 -19.17 9.02
CA ALA A 110 -8.52 -20.26 9.83
C ALA A 110 -7.58 -20.67 10.97
N ASP A 111 -6.28 -20.44 10.83
CA ASP A 111 -5.27 -20.71 11.84
C ASP A 111 -4.83 -19.38 12.50
N GLU A 112 -4.94 -19.29 13.82
CA GLU A 112 -4.47 -18.12 14.58
C GLU A 112 -2.96 -17.91 14.46
N SER A 113 -2.19 -18.96 14.21
CA SER A 113 -0.75 -18.88 13.96
C SER A 113 -0.39 -18.38 12.55
N SER A 114 -1.36 -18.35 11.64
CA SER A 114 -1.15 -17.83 10.28
C SER A 114 -0.84 -16.34 10.29
N GLU A 115 0.16 -15.93 9.55
CA GLU A 115 0.52 -14.51 9.38
C GLU A 115 -0.51 -13.71 8.57
N GLY A 116 -1.54 -14.37 8.00
CA GLY A 116 -2.49 -13.75 7.07
C GLY A 116 -1.90 -13.62 5.66
N LEU A 117 -2.61 -12.93 4.78
CA LEU A 117 -2.20 -12.72 3.40
C LEU A 117 -1.46 -11.40 3.22
N LEU A 118 -0.54 -11.39 2.26
CA LEU A 118 0.22 -10.23 1.83
C LEU A 118 -0.18 -9.89 0.39
N TYR A 119 -0.57 -8.64 0.15
CA TYR A 119 -0.91 -8.16 -1.18
C TYR A 119 -0.01 -6.99 -1.60
N TYR A 120 0.46 -7.04 -2.84
CA TYR A 120 1.18 -5.98 -3.52
C TYR A 120 0.30 -5.42 -4.63
N LEU A 121 -0.06 -4.17 -4.54
CA LEU A 121 -0.80 -3.46 -5.58
C LEU A 121 0.16 -2.50 -6.27
N ASP A 122 0.44 -2.72 -7.54
CA ASP A 122 1.26 -1.81 -8.33
C ASP A 122 0.50 -0.50 -8.54
N VAL A 123 1.06 0.58 -8.03
CA VAL A 123 0.52 1.94 -8.14
C VAL A 123 1.51 2.88 -8.83
N THR A 124 2.44 2.33 -9.60
CA THR A 124 3.48 3.08 -10.31
C THR A 124 2.90 4.12 -11.26
N SER A 125 1.76 3.82 -11.90
CA SER A 125 1.06 4.79 -12.74
C SER A 125 0.59 6.04 -12.00
N HIS A 126 0.56 6.01 -10.68
CA HIS A 126 0.20 7.13 -9.80
C HIS A 126 1.42 7.74 -9.09
N ALA A 127 2.65 7.41 -9.50
CA ALA A 127 3.89 7.85 -8.84
C ALA A 127 3.95 9.37 -8.65
N ALA A 128 3.71 10.15 -9.70
CA ALA A 128 3.72 11.62 -9.64
C ALA A 128 2.67 12.17 -8.66
N LEU A 129 1.48 11.57 -8.63
CA LEU A 129 0.42 11.95 -7.70
C LEU A 129 0.81 11.64 -6.25
N LEU A 130 1.38 10.46 -6.00
CA LEU A 130 1.84 10.04 -4.67
C LEU A 130 2.96 10.95 -4.17
N GLN A 131 3.95 11.25 -5.01
CA GLN A 131 5.06 12.14 -4.68
C GLN A 131 4.55 13.55 -4.35
N SER A 132 3.63 14.10 -5.16
CA SER A 132 3.02 15.40 -4.91
C SER A 132 2.25 15.42 -3.59
N ALA A 133 1.45 14.37 -3.32
CA ALA A 133 0.70 14.25 -2.08
C ALA A 133 1.60 14.14 -0.85
N ILE A 134 2.72 13.40 -0.95
CA ILE A 134 3.73 13.27 0.11
C ILE A 134 4.45 14.60 0.36
N ALA A 135 4.76 15.35 -0.70
CA ALA A 135 5.42 16.66 -0.59
C ALA A 135 4.52 17.71 0.09
N LEU A 136 3.22 17.66 -0.16
CA LEU A 136 2.23 18.58 0.42
C LEU A 136 1.75 18.17 1.81
N ALA A 137 1.97 16.94 2.22
CA ALA A 137 1.52 16.43 3.51
C ALA A 137 2.45 16.88 4.63
N ASP A 138 1.91 17.32 5.78
CA ASP A 138 2.71 17.67 6.95
C ASP A 138 3.40 16.45 7.57
N ALA A 139 2.63 15.41 7.89
CA ALA A 139 3.13 14.19 8.52
C ALA A 139 2.49 12.90 8.01
N HIS A 140 1.27 12.96 7.50
CA HIS A 140 0.48 11.79 7.12
C HIS A 140 -0.13 11.94 5.74
N LEU A 141 -0.01 10.88 4.95
CA LEU A 141 -0.77 10.66 3.74
C LEU A 141 -2.08 9.96 4.12
N ARG A 142 -3.20 10.30 3.49
CA ARG A 142 -4.49 9.63 3.76
C ARG A 142 -4.87 8.70 2.62
N VAL A 143 -5.06 7.43 2.95
CA VAL A 143 -5.55 6.39 2.04
C VAL A 143 -6.89 5.88 2.54
N SER A 144 -7.87 5.74 1.64
CA SER A 144 -9.14 5.09 1.96
C SER A 144 -9.14 3.68 1.38
N ILE A 145 -9.52 2.70 2.19
CA ILE A 145 -9.74 1.32 1.77
C ILE A 145 -11.23 1.05 1.84
N ARG A 146 -11.82 0.67 0.72
CA ARG A 146 -13.27 0.45 0.61
C ARG A 146 -13.56 -0.89 -0.06
N PRO A 147 -14.48 -1.69 0.47
CA PRO A 147 -14.98 -2.83 -0.27
C PRO A 147 -15.80 -2.34 -1.48
N ARG A 148 -15.63 -2.99 -2.63
CA ARG A 148 -16.37 -2.66 -3.85
C ARG A 148 -17.89 -2.82 -3.67
N GLN A 149 -18.27 -3.79 -2.85
CA GLN A 149 -19.64 -4.00 -2.37
C GLN A 149 -19.61 -3.96 -0.86
N ALA A 150 -20.59 -3.32 -0.23
CA ALA A 150 -20.68 -3.23 1.22
C ALA A 150 -20.57 -4.63 1.85
N LEU A 151 -19.73 -4.76 2.87
CA LEU A 151 -19.60 -6.02 3.58
C LEU A 151 -20.90 -6.35 4.32
N PRO A 152 -21.28 -7.63 4.39
CA PRO A 152 -22.42 -8.06 5.20
C PRO A 152 -22.27 -7.62 6.66
N GLY A 153 -23.39 -7.47 7.38
CA GLY A 153 -23.37 -7.14 8.79
C GLY A 153 -22.58 -8.18 9.60
N GLY A 154 -21.71 -7.73 10.48
CA GLY A 154 -20.84 -8.57 11.30
C GLY A 154 -19.59 -9.10 10.60
N VAL A 155 -19.40 -8.81 9.30
CA VAL A 155 -18.18 -9.15 8.57
C VAL A 155 -17.19 -7.98 8.65
N ALA A 156 -15.94 -8.30 8.93
CA ALA A 156 -14.84 -7.35 8.90
C ALA A 156 -13.60 -7.99 8.27
N ILE A 157 -12.72 -7.15 7.76
CA ILE A 157 -11.43 -7.53 7.23
C ILE A 157 -10.37 -6.80 8.05
N ASP A 158 -9.50 -7.57 8.69
CA ASP A 158 -8.35 -7.06 9.43
C ASP A 158 -7.16 -6.90 8.48
N ILE A 159 -6.51 -5.75 8.52
CA ILE A 159 -5.26 -5.48 7.82
C ILE A 159 -4.24 -5.07 8.88
N GLY A 160 -3.22 -5.89 9.10
CA GLY A 160 -2.23 -5.64 10.14
C GLY A 160 -1.41 -4.38 9.87
N ARG A 161 -1.15 -4.06 8.59
CA ARG A 161 -0.43 -2.85 8.20
C ARG A 161 -0.73 -2.49 6.75
N ILE A 162 -0.79 -1.19 6.47
CA ILE A 162 -0.82 -0.64 5.12
C ILE A 162 0.43 0.21 4.94
N CYS A 163 1.17 0.02 3.85
CA CYS A 163 2.31 0.86 3.54
C CYS A 163 2.44 1.16 2.05
N ILE A 164 3.08 2.28 1.76
CA ILE A 164 3.53 2.64 0.41
C ILE A 164 5.02 2.37 0.37
N CYS A 165 5.42 1.56 -0.60
CA CYS A 165 6.79 1.14 -0.82
C CYS A 165 7.28 1.52 -2.19
N VAL A 166 8.59 1.71 -2.31
CA VAL A 166 9.27 1.94 -3.58
C VAL A 166 10.33 0.88 -3.78
N GLU A 167 10.36 0.32 -4.98
CA GLU A 167 11.40 -0.59 -5.45
C GLU A 167 12.26 0.13 -6.49
N HIS A 168 13.58 0.07 -6.34
CA HIS A 168 14.53 0.47 -7.39
C HIS A 168 14.89 -0.75 -8.23
N ILE A 169 14.63 -0.68 -9.55
CA ILE A 169 14.78 -1.82 -10.48
C ILE A 169 16.17 -1.80 -11.14
N GLY A 170 16.89 -0.70 -11.07
CA GLY A 170 18.23 -0.53 -11.65
C GLY A 170 19.31 -0.87 -10.63
N ALA A 171 19.92 -2.03 -10.76
CA ALA A 171 21.22 -2.38 -10.21
C ALA A 171 21.94 -3.29 -11.18
#